data_3e159a469a5f03a87603b46c8ed4d27e
#
_entry.id   3e159a469a5f03a87603b46c8ed4d27e
#
_cell.length_a   1.000
_cell.length_b   1.000
_cell.length_c   1.000
_cell.angle_alpha   90.00
_cell.angle_beta   90.00
_cell.angle_gamma   90.00
#
_symmetry.space_group_name_H-M   'P 1'
#
loop_
_entity.id
_entity.type
_entity.pdbx_description
1 polymer ?
#
loop_
_entity_poly.entity_id
_entity_poly.type
_entity_poly.pdbx_seq_one_letter_code
_entity_poly.pdbx_strand_id
1 'polypeptide(L)'
;MTVSVGLAGDWHGNVSWAMSCIRRFAAQGTSTIYHLGDFGLWPGGTGNYYLKTLHRACDHRGIDMFIVLGNHEDYHQAAAMHLDAQGWLFLENYPRFRFAPRGHTWVDAQGARFAALGGAGSIDRNTRKIGVDWWPQEELTQFDCDRLVANVNSQHWPRVDVMLTHDAPAGLRRFGMTARPAWFTPEVEDYCAIQRTRLRHAMDEVLPRWLVHGHWHDYFRDSWDGLSASGTDYRCEVLGLAADGMRGNAVIAEVIPGFGLGEITEFLP
;
A
#
# COMPACT_ATOMS: atom_id res chain seq x y z
N MET A 1 -9.46 4.47 23.68
CA MET A 1 -8.20 3.69 23.66
C MET A 1 -7.66 3.81 22.24
N THR A 2 -6.41 4.18 22.06
CA THR A 2 -5.75 4.15 20.75
C THR A 2 -5.55 2.69 20.36
N VAL A 3 -5.79 2.37 19.10
CA VAL A 3 -5.54 1.03 18.55
C VAL A 3 -4.30 1.09 17.67
N SER A 4 -3.38 0.17 17.91
CA SER A 4 -2.18 0.04 17.11
C SER A 4 -2.40 -0.93 15.96
N VAL A 5 -1.94 -0.56 14.77
CA VAL A 5 -1.95 -1.38 13.55
C VAL A 5 -0.53 -1.69 13.11
N GLY A 6 -0.35 -2.81 12.45
CA GLY A 6 0.87 -3.10 11.71
C GLY A 6 0.83 -2.42 10.34
N LEU A 7 1.93 -1.81 9.93
CA LEU A 7 2.16 -1.35 8.56
C LEU A 7 3.38 -2.10 8.02
N ALA A 8 3.27 -2.70 6.85
CA ALA A 8 4.34 -3.43 6.19
C ALA A 8 4.20 -3.31 4.67
N GLY A 9 5.27 -3.53 3.93
CA GLY A 9 5.24 -3.54 2.47
C GLY A 9 6.36 -4.40 1.88
N ASP A 10 6.32 -4.65 0.59
CA ASP A 10 7.44 -5.19 -0.18
C ASP A 10 8.03 -6.48 0.44
N TRP A 11 7.16 -7.47 0.75
CA TRP A 11 7.59 -8.77 1.25
C TRP A 11 8.01 -9.74 0.14
N HIS A 12 7.67 -9.47 -1.11
CA HIS A 12 8.08 -10.20 -2.31
C HIS A 12 8.00 -11.73 -2.15
N GLY A 13 6.94 -12.23 -1.49
CA GLY A 13 6.78 -13.66 -1.25
C GLY A 13 7.82 -14.29 -0.31
N ASN A 14 8.61 -13.51 0.42
CA ASN A 14 9.59 -13.99 1.40
C ASN A 14 8.90 -14.54 2.65
N VAL A 15 8.66 -15.85 2.64
CA VAL A 15 7.97 -16.56 3.74
C VAL A 15 8.63 -16.32 5.09
N SER A 16 9.96 -16.42 5.16
CA SER A 16 10.70 -16.33 6.43
C SER A 16 10.56 -14.95 7.05
N TRP A 17 10.70 -13.92 6.24
CA TRP A 17 10.55 -12.53 6.68
C TRP A 17 9.12 -12.23 7.11
N ALA A 18 8.13 -12.51 6.26
CA ALA A 18 6.72 -12.29 6.55
C ALA A 18 6.26 -13.01 7.82
N MET A 19 6.69 -14.25 8.02
CA MET A 19 6.40 -15.02 9.25
C MET A 19 7.03 -14.39 10.49
N SER A 20 8.21 -13.78 10.37
CA SER A 20 8.86 -13.05 11.46
C SER A 20 8.09 -11.76 11.79
N CYS A 21 7.67 -10.99 10.77
CA CYS A 21 6.82 -9.81 10.94
C CYS A 21 5.51 -10.16 11.65
N ILE A 22 4.78 -11.19 11.18
CA ILE A 22 3.50 -11.63 11.76
C ILE A 22 3.67 -12.02 13.25
N ARG A 23 4.73 -12.77 13.60
CA ARG A 23 5.03 -13.11 14.99
C ARG A 23 5.28 -11.87 15.84
N ARG A 24 6.02 -10.91 15.31
CA ARG A 24 6.36 -9.68 16.02
C ARG A 24 5.13 -8.79 16.24
N PHE A 25 4.29 -8.63 15.23
CA PHE A 25 3.02 -7.91 15.34
C PHE A 25 2.14 -8.54 16.43
N ALA A 26 1.97 -9.87 16.40
CA ALA A 26 1.21 -10.58 17.43
C ALA A 26 1.77 -10.37 18.83
N ALA A 27 3.10 -10.43 19.01
CA ALA A 27 3.76 -10.22 20.30
C ALA A 27 3.56 -8.80 20.86
N GLN A 28 3.25 -7.82 20.00
CA GLN A 28 2.91 -6.45 20.39
C GLN A 28 1.39 -6.23 20.51
N GLY A 29 0.59 -7.29 20.42
CA GLY A 29 -0.88 -7.19 20.53
C GLY A 29 -1.60 -6.64 19.32
N THR A 30 -0.92 -6.52 18.17
CA THR A 30 -1.51 -6.02 16.92
C THR A 30 -2.33 -7.13 16.27
N SER A 31 -3.61 -6.86 16.00
CA SER A 31 -4.54 -7.77 15.32
C SER A 31 -4.87 -7.37 13.88
N THR A 32 -4.43 -6.20 13.45
CA THR A 32 -4.65 -5.67 12.09
C THR A 32 -3.34 -5.28 11.45
N ILE A 33 -3.08 -5.78 10.24
CA ILE A 33 -1.92 -5.41 9.43
C ILE A 33 -2.41 -4.82 8.11
N TYR A 34 -1.94 -3.62 7.77
CA TYR A 34 -2.05 -3.05 6.44
C TYR A 34 -0.74 -3.29 5.67
N HIS A 35 -0.83 -3.97 4.53
CA HIS A 35 0.32 -4.28 3.67
C HIS A 35 0.29 -3.42 2.40
N LEU A 36 1.38 -2.73 2.10
CA LEU A 36 1.48 -1.65 1.11
C LEU A 36 1.96 -2.13 -0.28
N GLY A 37 1.59 -3.34 -0.68
CA GLY A 37 1.90 -3.89 -2.00
C GLY A 37 3.17 -4.72 -2.05
N ASP A 38 3.39 -5.39 -3.19
CA ASP A 38 4.44 -6.38 -3.39
C ASP A 38 4.42 -7.46 -2.29
N PHE A 39 3.20 -7.89 -2.02
CA PHE A 39 2.90 -8.87 -0.98
C PHE A 39 3.43 -10.26 -1.34
N GLY A 40 3.26 -10.65 -2.59
CA GLY A 40 3.62 -11.99 -3.06
C GLY A 40 2.40 -12.81 -3.46
N LEU A 41 1.36 -12.16 -3.99
CA LEU A 41 0.27 -12.83 -4.70
C LEU A 41 0.82 -13.34 -6.04
N TRP A 42 1.50 -14.48 -6.01
CA TRP A 42 2.19 -15.04 -7.17
C TRP A 42 1.50 -16.30 -7.70
N PRO A 43 1.63 -16.60 -9.00
CA PRO A 43 1.05 -17.80 -9.58
C PRO A 43 1.78 -19.07 -9.13
N GLY A 44 1.08 -20.21 -9.27
CA GLY A 44 1.66 -21.53 -9.10
C GLY A 44 1.95 -21.97 -7.67
N GLY A 45 2.81 -22.98 -7.53
CA GLY A 45 3.06 -23.65 -6.25
C GLY A 45 3.72 -22.75 -5.20
N THR A 46 4.63 -21.89 -5.61
CA THR A 46 5.35 -20.97 -4.71
C THR A 46 4.40 -19.95 -4.09
N GLY A 47 3.55 -19.30 -4.90
CA GLY A 47 2.55 -18.36 -4.41
C GLY A 47 1.53 -19.03 -3.49
N ASN A 48 1.02 -20.19 -3.88
CA ASN A 48 0.10 -20.96 -3.05
C ASN A 48 0.70 -21.37 -1.70
N TYR A 49 1.97 -21.77 -1.69
CA TYR A 49 2.68 -22.10 -0.45
C TYR A 49 2.83 -20.89 0.45
N TYR A 50 3.19 -19.73 -0.12
CA TYR A 50 3.30 -18.46 0.59
C TYR A 50 1.97 -18.08 1.23
N LEU A 51 0.90 -17.95 0.44
CA LEU A 51 -0.43 -17.56 0.92
C LEU A 51 -0.93 -18.51 2.02
N LYS A 52 -0.83 -19.82 1.81
CA LYS A 52 -1.26 -20.83 2.78
C LYS A 52 -0.49 -20.76 4.09
N THR A 53 0.82 -20.52 4.02
CA THR A 53 1.68 -20.44 5.21
C THR A 53 1.36 -19.20 6.03
N LEU A 54 1.27 -18.04 5.39
CA LEU A 54 0.96 -16.79 6.07
C LEU A 54 -0.47 -16.78 6.61
N HIS A 55 -1.45 -17.26 5.83
CA HIS A 55 -2.83 -17.34 6.29
C HIS A 55 -2.96 -18.17 7.59
N ARG A 56 -2.33 -19.33 7.65
CA ARG A 56 -2.31 -20.17 8.87
C ARG A 56 -1.69 -19.42 10.06
N ALA A 57 -0.63 -18.66 9.82
CA ALA A 57 0.02 -17.87 10.86
C ALA A 57 -0.86 -16.74 11.37
N CYS A 58 -1.57 -16.06 10.49
CA CYS A 58 -2.53 -15.01 10.82
C CYS A 58 -3.74 -15.59 11.55
N ASP A 59 -4.31 -16.67 11.04
CA ASP A 59 -5.49 -17.32 11.64
C ASP A 59 -5.21 -17.80 13.07
N HIS A 60 -4.09 -18.48 13.27
CA HIS A 60 -3.67 -18.93 14.63
C HIS A 60 -3.50 -17.77 15.63
N ARG A 61 -3.22 -16.55 15.15
CA ARG A 61 -2.96 -15.37 15.99
C ARG A 61 -4.09 -14.36 16.03
N GLY A 62 -5.19 -14.63 15.31
CA GLY A 62 -6.30 -13.68 15.20
C GLY A 62 -5.93 -12.37 14.50
N ILE A 63 -5.04 -12.44 13.52
CA ILE A 63 -4.59 -11.27 12.74
C ILE A 63 -5.35 -11.23 11.41
N ASP A 64 -5.95 -10.11 11.09
CA ASP A 64 -6.48 -9.79 9.78
C ASP A 64 -5.50 -8.91 8.99
N MET A 65 -5.31 -9.23 7.72
CA MET A 65 -4.38 -8.51 6.85
C MET A 65 -5.16 -7.87 5.69
N PHE A 66 -4.98 -6.56 5.57
CA PHE A 66 -5.56 -5.73 4.52
C PHE A 66 -4.45 -5.29 3.57
N ILE A 67 -4.54 -5.68 2.30
CA ILE A 67 -3.44 -5.63 1.35
C ILE A 67 -3.79 -4.65 0.22
N VAL A 68 -2.97 -3.66 0.02
CA VAL A 68 -2.92 -2.86 -1.21
C VAL A 68 -2.13 -3.65 -2.24
N LEU A 69 -2.57 -3.74 -3.48
CA LEU A 69 -1.83 -4.45 -4.53
C LEU A 69 -0.65 -3.58 -5.03
N GLY A 70 0.52 -4.17 -5.17
CA GLY A 70 1.70 -3.55 -5.77
C GLY A 70 1.84 -3.82 -7.27
N ASN A 71 3.04 -3.67 -7.81
CA ASN A 71 3.34 -3.96 -9.22
C ASN A 71 3.90 -5.36 -9.46
N HIS A 72 4.22 -6.11 -8.40
CA HIS A 72 4.69 -7.51 -8.51
C HIS A 72 3.62 -8.55 -8.14
N GLU A 73 2.34 -8.20 -8.15
CA GLU A 73 1.24 -9.14 -7.96
C GLU A 73 0.77 -9.78 -9.27
N ASP A 74 0.24 -11.00 -9.17
CA ASP A 74 -0.49 -11.65 -10.25
C ASP A 74 -1.88 -11.03 -10.41
N TYR A 75 -2.01 -10.08 -11.30
CA TYR A 75 -3.28 -9.40 -11.58
C TYR A 75 -4.33 -10.29 -12.24
N HIS A 76 -3.94 -11.44 -12.80
CA HIS A 76 -4.91 -12.44 -13.25
C HIS A 76 -5.62 -13.08 -12.04
N GLN A 77 -4.88 -13.44 -10.99
CA GLN A 77 -5.49 -13.90 -9.74
C GLN A 77 -6.32 -12.80 -9.05
N ALA A 78 -5.80 -11.57 -9.02
CA ALA A 78 -6.54 -10.44 -8.44
C ALA A 78 -7.88 -10.19 -9.14
N ALA A 79 -7.94 -10.31 -10.47
CA ALA A 79 -9.17 -10.16 -11.24
C ALA A 79 -10.19 -11.29 -11.02
N ALA A 80 -9.75 -12.44 -10.52
CA ALA A 80 -10.62 -13.58 -10.19
C ALA A 80 -11.16 -13.55 -8.75
N MET A 81 -10.76 -12.57 -7.93
CA MET A 81 -11.25 -12.42 -6.57
C MET A 81 -12.70 -11.94 -6.54
N HIS A 82 -13.40 -12.27 -5.47
CA HIS A 82 -14.75 -11.82 -5.19
C HIS A 82 -14.74 -10.58 -4.31
N LEU A 83 -15.77 -9.74 -4.42
CA LEU A 83 -16.01 -8.63 -3.50
C LEU A 83 -16.85 -9.11 -2.30
N ASP A 84 -16.44 -8.75 -1.10
CA ASP A 84 -17.26 -8.90 0.09
C ASP A 84 -18.28 -7.74 0.25
N ALA A 85 -19.12 -7.83 1.27
CA ALA A 85 -20.15 -6.82 1.52
C ALA A 85 -19.58 -5.43 1.90
N GLN A 86 -18.33 -5.35 2.31
CA GLN A 86 -17.62 -4.13 2.63
C GLN A 86 -16.80 -3.58 1.44
N GLY A 87 -16.82 -4.27 0.30
CA GLY A 87 -16.13 -3.85 -0.91
C GLY A 87 -14.66 -4.27 -0.98
N TRP A 88 -14.21 -5.20 -0.14
CA TRP A 88 -12.88 -5.78 -0.22
C TRP A 88 -12.86 -6.97 -1.19
N LEU A 89 -11.80 -7.09 -1.96
CA LEU A 89 -11.51 -8.31 -2.70
C LEU A 89 -10.98 -9.39 -1.75
N PHE A 90 -11.37 -10.64 -1.97
CA PHE A 90 -10.91 -11.75 -1.15
C PHE A 90 -10.78 -13.07 -1.93
N LEU A 91 -9.99 -13.97 -1.35
CA LEU A 91 -9.83 -15.36 -1.79
C LEU A 91 -10.55 -16.26 -0.77
N GLU A 92 -11.49 -17.10 -1.19
CA GLU A 92 -12.28 -17.95 -0.31
C GLU A 92 -11.44 -18.83 0.64
N ASN A 93 -10.31 -19.33 0.14
CA ASN A 93 -9.42 -20.19 0.89
C ASN A 93 -8.56 -19.43 1.94
N TYR A 94 -8.56 -18.09 1.92
CA TYR A 94 -7.71 -17.26 2.77
C TYR A 94 -8.50 -16.12 3.42
N PRO A 95 -9.50 -16.41 4.27
CA PRO A 95 -10.42 -15.39 4.80
C PRO A 95 -9.80 -14.33 5.71
N ARG A 96 -8.54 -14.49 6.15
CA ARG A 96 -7.80 -13.46 6.88
C ARG A 96 -7.18 -12.39 5.96
N PHE A 97 -7.22 -12.60 4.66
CA PHE A 97 -6.67 -11.66 3.69
C PHE A 97 -7.80 -10.92 2.97
N ARG A 98 -7.71 -9.61 2.97
CA ARG A 98 -8.55 -8.70 2.22
C ARG A 98 -7.67 -7.83 1.34
N PHE A 99 -8.00 -7.71 0.07
CA PHE A 99 -7.26 -6.91 -0.89
C PHE A 99 -8.08 -5.68 -1.25
N ALA A 100 -7.47 -4.50 -1.21
CA ALA A 100 -8.14 -3.26 -1.53
C ALA A 100 -8.28 -3.09 -3.04
N PRO A 101 -9.51 -3.00 -3.61
CA PRO A 101 -9.64 -2.47 -4.96
C PRO A 101 -9.07 -1.06 -5.03
N ARG A 102 -8.55 -0.65 -6.17
CA ARG A 102 -8.09 0.74 -6.34
C ARG A 102 -9.21 1.72 -6.11
N GLY A 103 -8.95 2.72 -5.31
CA GLY A 103 -9.95 3.71 -4.90
C GLY A 103 -10.88 3.25 -3.78
N HIS A 104 -10.59 2.12 -3.11
CA HIS A 104 -11.36 1.67 -1.96
C HIS A 104 -11.26 2.65 -0.78
N THR A 105 -12.37 2.86 -0.10
CA THR A 105 -12.48 3.74 1.06
C THR A 105 -13.21 3.03 2.18
N TRP A 106 -12.75 3.18 3.43
CA TRP A 106 -13.40 2.60 4.59
C TRP A 106 -13.17 3.43 5.84
N VAL A 107 -13.97 3.17 6.84
CA VAL A 107 -13.76 3.68 8.21
C VAL A 107 -13.37 2.49 9.08
N ASP A 108 -12.30 2.62 9.83
CA ASP A 108 -11.90 1.57 10.76
C ASP A 108 -12.80 1.52 12.01
N ALA A 109 -12.56 0.55 12.88
CA ALA A 109 -13.36 0.38 14.10
C ALA A 109 -13.25 1.54 15.08
N GLN A 110 -12.26 2.42 14.93
CA GLN A 110 -12.05 3.61 15.75
C GLN A 110 -12.68 4.86 15.14
N GLY A 111 -13.11 4.81 13.89
CA GLY A 111 -13.68 5.95 13.17
C GLY A 111 -12.66 6.71 12.30
N ALA A 112 -11.45 6.19 12.12
CA ALA A 112 -10.47 6.78 11.20
C ALA A 112 -10.82 6.46 9.75
N ARG A 113 -10.63 7.43 8.87
CA ARG A 113 -10.99 7.39 7.45
C ARG A 113 -9.79 6.98 6.63
N PHE A 114 -9.91 5.84 5.97
CA PHE A 114 -8.87 5.29 5.12
C PHE A 114 -9.25 5.33 3.65
N ALA A 115 -8.23 5.44 2.81
CA ALA A 115 -8.35 5.29 1.37
C ALA A 115 -7.17 4.48 0.82
N ALA A 116 -7.39 3.67 -0.23
CA ALA A 116 -6.35 2.85 -0.83
C ALA A 116 -6.25 3.08 -2.35
N LEU A 117 -5.00 3.21 -2.83
CA LEU A 117 -4.71 3.32 -4.25
C LEU A 117 -3.41 2.56 -4.59
N GLY A 118 -3.56 1.31 -5.00
CA GLY A 118 -2.45 0.42 -5.32
C GLY A 118 -1.94 0.55 -6.76
N GLY A 119 -0.90 -0.19 -7.06
CA GLY A 119 -0.20 -0.19 -8.35
C GLY A 119 0.97 0.77 -8.39
N ALA A 120 1.89 0.51 -9.32
CA ALA A 120 3.05 1.35 -9.61
C ALA A 120 3.59 1.07 -11.01
N GLY A 121 4.44 1.96 -11.50
CA GLY A 121 5.20 1.75 -12.71
C GLY A 121 6.43 0.87 -12.45
N SER A 122 6.46 -0.32 -13.02
CA SER A 122 7.62 -1.22 -12.91
C SER A 122 8.83 -0.69 -13.67
N ILE A 123 9.90 -0.39 -12.96
CA ILE A 123 11.16 0.06 -13.56
C ILE A 123 11.83 -1.01 -14.44
N ASP A 124 11.53 -2.28 -14.20
CA ASP A 124 12.03 -3.46 -14.90
C ASP A 124 11.05 -3.99 -15.98
N ARG A 125 9.96 -3.27 -16.28
CA ARG A 125 8.90 -3.64 -17.22
C ARG A 125 9.44 -4.24 -18.53
N ASN A 126 10.49 -3.62 -19.10
CA ASN A 126 11.04 -4.01 -20.40
C ASN A 126 11.75 -5.38 -20.40
N THR A 127 12.04 -5.92 -19.21
CA THR A 127 12.66 -7.24 -19.02
C THR A 127 11.64 -8.30 -18.62
N ARG A 128 10.41 -7.89 -18.29
CA ARG A 128 9.32 -8.75 -17.82
C ARG A 128 8.40 -9.17 -18.96
N LYS A 129 7.67 -10.25 -18.76
CA LYS A 129 6.83 -10.89 -19.79
C LYS A 129 5.35 -10.72 -19.44
N ILE A 130 4.57 -10.13 -20.35
CA ILE A 130 3.13 -9.93 -20.22
C ILE A 130 2.41 -11.25 -19.91
N GLY A 131 1.57 -11.22 -18.86
CA GLY A 131 0.73 -12.34 -18.42
C GLY A 131 1.50 -13.47 -17.73
N VAL A 132 2.79 -13.26 -17.42
CA VAL A 132 3.63 -14.21 -16.69
C VAL A 132 4.17 -13.58 -15.40
N ASP A 133 4.78 -12.39 -15.50
CA ASP A 133 5.39 -11.66 -14.41
C ASP A 133 5.18 -10.14 -14.53
N TRP A 134 4.46 -9.69 -15.56
CA TRP A 134 4.00 -8.31 -15.74
C TRP A 134 2.58 -8.27 -16.31
N TRP A 135 1.77 -7.35 -15.82
CA TRP A 135 0.40 -7.11 -16.29
C TRP A 135 0.16 -5.60 -16.45
N PRO A 136 -0.52 -5.17 -17.54
CA PRO A 136 -0.91 -3.77 -17.70
C PRO A 136 -1.74 -3.21 -16.54
N GLN A 137 -2.42 -4.10 -15.80
CA GLN A 137 -3.23 -3.75 -14.65
C GLN A 137 -2.41 -3.35 -13.41
N GLU A 138 -1.09 -3.54 -13.39
CA GLU A 138 -0.25 -3.01 -12.31
C GLU A 138 -0.11 -1.48 -12.39
N GLU A 139 -0.28 -0.90 -13.60
CA GLU A 139 -0.18 0.52 -13.82
C GLU A 139 -1.35 1.29 -13.18
N LEU A 140 -1.03 2.38 -12.51
CA LEU A 140 -2.04 3.29 -11.99
C LEU A 140 -2.60 4.15 -13.14
N THR A 141 -3.90 4.04 -13.38
CA THR A 141 -4.60 4.80 -14.43
C THR A 141 -5.27 6.07 -13.88
N GLN A 142 -5.60 7.01 -14.76
CA GLN A 142 -6.41 8.18 -14.37
C GLN A 142 -7.79 7.75 -13.85
N PHE A 143 -8.40 6.73 -14.46
CA PHE A 143 -9.68 6.19 -14.01
C PHE A 143 -9.64 5.68 -12.56
N ASP A 144 -8.53 5.07 -12.13
CA ASP A 144 -8.37 4.63 -10.75
C ASP A 144 -8.31 5.81 -9.78
N CYS A 145 -7.62 6.88 -10.18
CA CYS A 145 -7.54 8.13 -9.42
C CYS A 145 -8.91 8.82 -9.31
N ASP A 146 -9.61 8.96 -10.43
CA ASP A 146 -10.95 9.56 -10.47
C ASP A 146 -11.95 8.78 -9.62
N ARG A 147 -11.85 7.44 -9.63
CA ARG A 147 -12.66 6.56 -8.78
C ARG A 147 -12.38 6.79 -7.29
N LEU A 148 -11.11 6.95 -6.89
CA LEU A 148 -10.77 7.27 -5.51
C LEU A 148 -11.41 8.60 -5.09
N VAL A 149 -11.25 9.64 -5.90
CA VAL A 149 -11.83 10.98 -5.63
C VAL A 149 -13.35 10.91 -5.52
N ALA A 150 -14.01 10.20 -6.46
CA ALA A 150 -15.44 10.00 -6.44
C ALA A 150 -15.92 9.26 -5.19
N ASN A 151 -15.20 8.21 -4.76
CA ASN A 151 -15.54 7.46 -3.56
C ASN A 151 -15.39 8.30 -2.29
N VAL A 152 -14.31 9.06 -2.13
CA VAL A 152 -14.13 9.98 -0.99
C VAL A 152 -15.22 11.05 -0.96
N ASN A 153 -15.54 11.64 -2.11
CA ASN A 153 -16.60 12.66 -2.21
C ASN A 153 -17.98 12.08 -1.86
N SER A 154 -18.28 10.84 -2.26
CA SER A 154 -19.55 10.17 -1.94
C SER A 154 -19.75 9.93 -0.44
N GLN A 155 -18.67 9.83 0.32
CA GLN A 155 -18.69 9.72 1.78
C GLN A 155 -18.84 11.08 2.47
N HIS A 156 -18.81 12.19 1.73
CA HIS A 156 -18.79 13.54 2.28
C HIS A 156 -17.65 13.79 3.29
N TRP A 157 -16.52 13.14 3.11
CA TRP A 157 -15.37 13.35 3.98
C TRP A 157 -14.64 14.63 3.59
N PRO A 158 -14.36 15.51 4.55
CA PRO A 158 -13.59 16.72 4.27
C PRO A 158 -12.12 16.42 4.02
N ARG A 159 -11.61 15.29 4.55
CA ARG A 159 -10.24 14.77 4.39
C ARG A 159 -10.20 13.27 4.67
N VAL A 160 -9.19 12.62 4.11
CA VAL A 160 -8.79 11.25 4.48
C VAL A 160 -7.79 11.33 5.63
N ASP A 161 -7.91 10.46 6.63
CA ASP A 161 -6.96 10.42 7.76
C ASP A 161 -5.67 9.68 7.35
N VAL A 162 -5.80 8.52 6.69
CA VAL A 162 -4.66 7.74 6.19
C VAL A 162 -4.93 7.24 4.77
N MET A 163 -4.07 7.59 3.83
CA MET A 163 -4.05 7.06 2.48
C MET A 163 -2.96 6.00 2.35
N LEU A 164 -3.34 4.80 1.93
CA LEU A 164 -2.44 3.68 1.72
C LEU A 164 -2.20 3.49 0.22
N THR A 165 -0.95 3.57 -0.20
CA THR A 165 -0.58 3.42 -1.61
C THR A 165 0.55 2.40 -1.76
N HIS A 166 0.81 1.91 -2.97
CA HIS A 166 2.03 1.17 -3.20
C HIS A 166 3.15 2.11 -3.62
N ASP A 167 2.93 2.94 -4.66
CA ASP A 167 3.91 3.94 -5.09
C ASP A 167 3.80 5.24 -4.27
N ALA A 168 4.80 6.08 -4.38
CA ALA A 168 4.86 7.41 -3.81
C ALA A 168 4.34 8.47 -4.79
N PRO A 169 3.73 9.56 -4.30
CA PRO A 169 3.31 10.68 -5.16
C PRO A 169 4.53 11.43 -5.73
N ALA A 170 4.36 12.03 -6.91
CA ALA A 170 5.39 12.89 -7.49
C ALA A 170 5.66 14.11 -6.60
N GLY A 171 6.90 14.60 -6.60
CA GLY A 171 7.30 15.86 -5.97
C GLY A 171 7.85 15.73 -4.55
N LEU A 172 7.95 14.53 -3.97
CA LEU A 172 8.64 14.33 -2.70
C LEU A 172 10.14 14.63 -2.85
N ARG A 173 10.71 15.32 -1.86
CA ARG A 173 12.14 15.77 -1.88
C ARG A 173 13.10 14.59 -1.96
N ARG A 174 12.77 13.49 -1.28
CA ARG A 174 13.60 12.29 -1.22
C ARG A 174 13.99 11.76 -2.60
N PHE A 175 13.08 11.78 -3.57
CA PHE A 175 13.29 11.20 -4.89
C PHE A 175 14.20 12.05 -5.82
N GLY A 176 14.40 13.31 -5.52
CA GLY A 176 15.37 14.15 -6.21
C GLY A 176 16.83 13.94 -5.81
N MET A 177 17.07 13.17 -4.73
CA MET A 177 18.40 13.06 -4.09
C MET A 177 19.10 11.72 -4.33
N THR A 178 18.41 10.72 -4.89
CA THR A 178 18.99 9.38 -5.12
C THR A 178 19.66 9.29 -6.48
N ALA A 179 20.92 8.83 -6.50
CA ALA A 179 21.63 8.51 -7.73
C ALA A 179 20.93 7.32 -8.42
N ARG A 180 20.57 7.46 -9.68
CA ARG A 180 19.90 6.43 -10.44
C ARG A 180 20.89 5.49 -11.12
N PRO A 181 20.61 4.17 -11.13
CA PRO A 181 21.43 3.23 -11.89
C PRO A 181 21.43 3.56 -13.39
N ALA A 182 22.50 3.22 -14.10
CA ALA A 182 22.66 3.53 -15.53
C ALA A 182 21.61 2.85 -16.43
N TRP A 183 20.96 1.77 -15.96
CA TRP A 183 19.89 1.07 -16.68
C TRP A 183 18.51 1.74 -16.52
N PHE A 184 18.39 2.71 -15.64
CA PHE A 184 17.19 3.50 -15.44
C PHE A 184 17.16 4.62 -16.47
N THR A 185 16.62 4.31 -17.66
CA THR A 185 16.60 5.21 -18.81
C THR A 185 15.58 6.35 -18.64
N PRO A 186 15.71 7.46 -19.38
CA PRO A 186 14.70 8.53 -19.37
C PRO A 186 13.28 8.02 -19.69
N GLU A 187 13.13 7.06 -20.58
CA GLU A 187 11.82 6.51 -20.97
C GLU A 187 11.16 5.74 -19.82
N VAL A 188 11.95 5.01 -19.04
CA VAL A 188 11.47 4.32 -17.82
C VAL A 188 11.10 5.33 -16.75
N GLU A 189 11.89 6.41 -16.62
CA GLU A 189 11.56 7.50 -15.71
C GLU A 189 10.25 8.17 -16.05
N ASP A 190 10.06 8.56 -17.32
CA ASP A 190 8.84 9.21 -17.78
C ASP A 190 7.62 8.30 -17.57
N TYR A 191 7.76 7.01 -17.84
CA TYR A 191 6.72 6.00 -17.59
C TYR A 191 6.31 5.93 -16.12
N CYS A 192 7.27 5.86 -15.21
CA CYS A 192 6.98 5.86 -13.77
C CYS A 192 6.46 7.22 -13.29
N ALA A 193 7.03 8.33 -13.79
CA ALA A 193 6.66 9.68 -13.40
C ALA A 193 5.21 10.03 -13.74
N ILE A 194 4.68 9.52 -14.86
CA ILE A 194 3.28 9.69 -15.23
C ILE A 194 2.35 9.13 -14.14
N GLN A 195 2.63 7.95 -13.64
CA GLN A 195 1.80 7.29 -12.62
C GLN A 195 1.90 7.99 -11.27
N ARG A 196 3.10 8.39 -10.86
CA ARG A 196 3.32 9.20 -9.65
C ARG A 196 2.62 10.56 -9.72
N THR A 197 2.57 11.16 -10.92
CA THR A 197 1.85 12.43 -11.14
C THR A 197 0.34 12.24 -10.99
N ARG A 198 -0.22 11.15 -11.53
CA ARG A 198 -1.64 10.80 -11.33
C ARG A 198 -1.97 10.58 -9.85
N LEU A 199 -1.12 9.82 -9.16
CA LEU A 199 -1.25 9.61 -7.71
C LEU A 199 -1.22 10.94 -6.95
N ARG A 200 -0.31 11.84 -7.35
CA ARG A 200 -0.20 13.16 -6.76
C ARG A 200 -1.48 13.98 -6.94
N HIS A 201 -2.07 13.99 -8.14
CA HIS A 201 -3.32 14.70 -8.38
C HIS A 201 -4.45 14.12 -7.53
N ALA A 202 -4.57 12.79 -7.42
CA ALA A 202 -5.57 12.18 -6.55
C ALA A 202 -5.36 12.55 -5.08
N MET A 203 -4.12 12.60 -4.61
CA MET A 203 -3.76 13.02 -3.26
C MET A 203 -4.19 14.48 -2.99
N ASP A 204 -3.97 15.39 -3.96
CA ASP A 204 -4.34 16.80 -3.82
C ASP A 204 -5.87 17.00 -3.78
N GLU A 205 -6.67 16.06 -4.27
CA GLU A 205 -8.13 16.11 -4.20
C GLU A 205 -8.69 15.49 -2.90
N VAL A 206 -8.08 14.41 -2.38
CA VAL A 206 -8.61 13.72 -1.17
C VAL A 206 -8.00 14.23 0.12
N LEU A 207 -6.96 15.07 0.05
CA LEU A 207 -6.34 15.81 1.15
C LEU A 207 -5.94 14.90 2.32
N PRO A 208 -5.14 13.83 2.14
CA PRO A 208 -4.83 12.93 3.23
C PRO A 208 -3.98 13.64 4.29
N ARG A 209 -4.14 13.26 5.57
CA ARG A 209 -3.26 13.71 6.66
C ARG A 209 -1.96 12.93 6.66
N TRP A 210 -2.06 11.63 6.35
CA TRP A 210 -0.94 10.73 6.19
C TRP A 210 -1.07 9.95 4.88
N LEU A 211 0.07 9.74 4.22
CA LEU A 211 0.23 8.79 3.12
C LEU A 211 1.31 7.80 3.52
N VAL A 212 1.01 6.50 3.39
CA VAL A 212 1.96 5.43 3.65
C VAL A 212 2.14 4.62 2.38
N HIS A 213 3.41 4.35 1.99
CA HIS A 213 3.71 3.62 0.76
C HIS A 213 4.90 2.66 0.91
N GLY A 214 5.04 1.73 -0.03
CA GLY A 214 6.19 0.85 -0.24
C GLY A 214 6.97 1.20 -1.50
N HIS A 215 7.24 0.20 -2.36
CA HIS A 215 7.80 0.28 -3.71
C HIS A 215 9.24 0.81 -3.82
N TRP A 216 9.61 1.78 -3.02
CA TRP A 216 10.94 2.44 -3.10
C TRP A 216 12.00 1.73 -2.27
N HIS A 217 11.62 0.73 -1.51
CA HIS A 217 12.50 -0.05 -0.65
C HIS A 217 13.35 0.81 0.31
N ASP A 218 12.82 1.97 0.70
CA ASP A 218 13.52 2.92 1.55
C ASP A 218 12.61 3.38 2.70
N TYR A 219 13.11 3.28 3.92
CA TYR A 219 12.40 3.78 5.09
C TYR A 219 12.72 5.24 5.33
N PHE A 220 11.72 6.10 5.21
CA PHE A 220 11.87 7.53 5.44
C PHE A 220 10.56 8.17 5.88
N ARG A 221 10.69 9.35 6.46
CA ARG A 221 9.59 10.28 6.68
C ARG A 221 9.83 11.55 5.88
N ASP A 222 8.79 12.04 5.27
CA ASP A 222 8.76 13.31 4.54
C ASP A 222 7.41 13.99 4.81
N SER A 223 7.24 15.18 4.28
CA SER A 223 5.96 15.88 4.34
C SER A 223 5.74 16.65 3.04
N TRP A 224 4.48 16.81 2.71
CA TRP A 224 4.04 17.58 1.57
C TRP A 224 3.09 18.69 2.01
N ASP A 225 3.40 19.91 1.61
CA ASP A 225 2.49 21.04 1.68
C ASP A 225 1.90 21.23 0.29
N GLY A 226 0.60 20.97 0.15
CA GLY A 226 -0.13 20.91 -1.12
C GLY A 226 -1.26 21.91 -1.19
N LEU A 227 -1.78 22.07 -2.41
CA LEU A 227 -2.94 22.88 -2.73
C LEU A 227 -3.90 22.04 -3.57
N SER A 228 -5.15 21.90 -3.12
CA SER A 228 -6.19 21.22 -3.90
C SER A 228 -6.60 22.05 -5.11
N ALA A 229 -7.28 21.41 -6.08
CA ALA A 229 -7.88 22.12 -7.21
C ALA A 229 -8.91 23.19 -6.78
N SER A 230 -9.54 23.01 -5.61
CA SER A 230 -10.45 24.00 -5.00
C SER A 230 -9.74 25.15 -4.27
N GLY A 231 -8.39 25.14 -4.23
CA GLY A 231 -7.61 26.18 -3.56
C GLY A 231 -7.47 25.97 -2.05
N THR A 232 -7.68 24.76 -1.55
CA THR A 232 -7.50 24.44 -0.12
C THR A 232 -6.06 24.03 0.15
N ASP A 233 -5.35 24.76 1.00
CA ASP A 233 -4.05 24.36 1.51
C ASP A 233 -4.18 23.16 2.43
N TYR A 234 -3.25 22.19 2.30
CA TYR A 234 -3.21 21.05 3.20
C TYR A 234 -1.77 20.57 3.40
N ARG A 235 -1.55 19.92 4.56
CA ARG A 235 -0.31 19.21 4.84
C ARG A 235 -0.58 17.72 4.95
N CYS A 236 0.27 16.93 4.34
CA CYS A 236 0.29 15.47 4.41
C CYS A 236 1.66 15.01 4.92
N GLU A 237 1.67 14.21 5.98
CA GLU A 237 2.85 13.48 6.41
C GLU A 237 3.00 12.22 5.55
N VAL A 238 4.23 11.88 5.14
CA VAL A 238 4.53 10.74 4.27
C VAL A 238 5.46 9.77 4.97
N LEU A 239 5.10 8.49 4.94
CA LEU A 239 5.90 7.39 5.45
C LEU A 239 6.20 6.42 4.32
N GLY A 240 7.47 6.32 3.92
CA GLY A 240 7.98 5.26 3.04
C GLY A 240 8.42 4.06 3.87
N LEU A 241 8.05 2.85 3.45
CA LEU A 241 8.51 1.60 4.05
C LEU A 241 9.62 0.97 3.22
N ALA A 242 10.58 0.33 3.88
CA ALA A 242 11.65 -0.42 3.23
C ALA A 242 11.16 -1.79 2.71
N ALA A 243 12.01 -2.52 2.00
CA ALA A 243 11.73 -3.89 1.55
C ALA A 243 12.03 -4.93 2.63
N ASP A 244 11.64 -6.18 2.36
CA ASP A 244 11.97 -7.34 3.19
C ASP A 244 13.50 -7.45 3.43
N GLY A 245 13.87 -7.92 4.61
CA GLY A 245 15.29 -7.94 5.04
C GLY A 245 15.82 -6.61 5.56
N MET A 246 15.10 -5.51 5.44
CA MET A 246 15.56 -4.19 5.81
C MET A 246 14.83 -3.63 7.04
N ARG A 247 15.54 -2.81 7.83
CA ARG A 247 14.91 -2.04 8.90
C ARG A 247 13.88 -1.06 8.33
N GLY A 248 12.74 -0.90 9.01
CA GLY A 248 11.66 -0.03 8.56
C GLY A 248 10.75 -0.65 7.48
N ASN A 249 10.95 -1.96 7.16
CA ASN A 249 9.99 -2.70 6.33
C ASN A 249 8.66 -2.92 7.03
N ALA A 250 8.69 -3.06 8.36
CA ALA A 250 7.52 -3.25 9.19
C ALA A 250 7.56 -2.32 10.41
N VAL A 251 6.45 -1.65 10.69
CA VAL A 251 6.29 -0.75 11.83
C VAL A 251 4.93 -0.95 12.50
N ILE A 252 4.83 -0.57 13.76
CA ILE A 252 3.55 -0.44 14.46
C ILE A 252 3.22 1.04 14.55
N ALA A 253 1.99 1.39 14.22
CA ALA A 253 1.52 2.77 14.28
C ALA A 253 0.21 2.86 15.07
N GLU A 254 0.08 3.89 15.89
CA GLU A 254 -1.22 4.26 16.44
C GLU A 254 -2.08 4.91 15.37
N VAL A 255 -3.37 4.57 15.32
CA VAL A 255 -4.34 5.24 14.44
C VAL A 255 -5.24 6.13 15.30
N ILE A 256 -5.32 7.41 14.92
CA ILE A 256 -6.08 8.44 15.65
C ILE A 256 -7.07 9.10 14.69
N PRO A 257 -8.38 8.89 14.85
CA PRO A 257 -9.41 9.51 14.01
C PRO A 257 -9.27 11.04 13.94
N GLY A 258 -9.34 11.59 12.74
CA GLY A 258 -9.20 13.03 12.50
C GLY A 258 -7.75 13.55 12.58
N PHE A 259 -6.80 12.70 12.93
CA PHE A 259 -5.37 13.04 13.00
C PHE A 259 -4.52 12.20 12.03
N GLY A 260 -4.81 10.90 11.89
CA GLY A 260 -4.09 9.93 11.07
C GLY A 260 -3.20 9.01 11.92
N LEU A 261 -1.88 9.05 11.75
CA LEU A 261 -0.97 8.23 12.53
C LEU A 261 -0.37 9.03 13.70
N GLY A 262 -0.36 8.42 14.88
CA GLY A 262 0.31 8.91 16.07
C GLY A 262 1.72 8.37 16.22
N GLU A 263 2.01 7.67 17.34
CA GLU A 263 3.31 7.06 17.57
C GLU A 263 3.58 5.95 16.54
N ILE A 264 4.78 5.96 15.95
CA ILE A 264 5.24 4.94 15.00
C ILE A 264 6.51 4.31 15.55
N THR A 265 6.44 3.00 15.83
CA THR A 265 7.54 2.22 16.38
C THR A 265 8.07 1.26 15.31
N GLU A 266 9.36 1.39 14.98
CA GLU A 266 10.08 0.48 14.10
C GLU A 266 10.51 -0.78 14.87
N PHE A 267 10.57 -1.90 14.19
CA PHE A 267 11.22 -3.10 14.71
C PHE A 267 11.93 -3.88 13.60
N LEU A 268 12.91 -4.67 14.00
CA LEU A 268 13.47 -5.73 13.15
C LEU A 268 12.76 -7.03 13.53
N PRO A 269 12.11 -7.68 12.58
CA PRO A 269 11.42 -8.96 12.82
C PRO A 269 12.35 -10.12 13.08
#